data_c8b0c12d290b68d9aeb6760bc7ae6785
#
_entry.id   c8b0c12d290b68d9aeb6760bc7ae6785
#
_cell.length_a   1.000
_cell.length_b   1.000
_cell.length_c   1.000
_cell.angle_alpha   90.00
_cell.angle_beta   90.00
_cell.angle_gamma   90.00
#
_symmetry.space_group_name_H-M   'P 1'
#
loop_
_entity.id
_entity.type
_entity.pdbx_description
1 polymer ?
#
loop_
_entity_poly.entity_id
_entity_poly.type
_entity_poly.pdbx_seq_one_letter_code
_entity_poly.pdbx_strand_id
1 'polypeptide(L)'
;MNVTQLTGISPRFLALLAGEDLERKRILDLGCGWGRLSLLLARRANHVIGLDRDPALIRDGRARVEAEGLSNVELHEADVEREEYGRWEPDLVTAHLCASDAIVERASRALRPGCCLGMVAFHVDQWRETGKVSRFAYDEARMDAALRRAGFAPEAVEVEREVRSFASVEEGLAAAVNLQDKWKSDGRWHRYLRYLEEGGRTLTRSHLIVMARRP
;
A
#
# COMPACT_ATOMS: atom_id res chain seq x y z
N MET A 1 12.80 18.86 0.13
CA MET A 1 12.67 17.39 0.07
C MET A 1 11.23 17.04 -0.31
N ASN A 2 11.04 16.19 -1.31
CA ASN A 2 9.71 15.81 -1.77
C ASN A 2 9.03 14.89 -0.71
N VAL A 3 7.73 15.05 -0.46
CA VAL A 3 6.96 14.27 0.53
C VAL A 3 7.15 12.76 0.34
N THR A 4 7.30 12.29 -0.90
CA THR A 4 7.59 10.88 -1.22
C THR A 4 8.93 10.39 -0.64
N GLN A 5 9.96 11.23 -0.60
CA GLN A 5 11.27 10.86 -0.04
C GLN A 5 11.22 10.73 1.48
N LEU A 6 10.32 11.47 2.14
CA LEU A 6 10.15 11.44 3.60
C LEU A 6 9.23 10.30 4.06
N THR A 7 8.17 9.99 3.31
CA THR A 7 7.14 9.03 3.74
C THR A 7 7.15 7.72 2.97
N GLY A 8 7.73 7.68 1.75
CA GLY A 8 7.62 6.53 0.84
C GLY A 8 6.19 6.21 0.41
N ILE A 9 5.26 7.18 0.56
CA ILE A 9 3.87 7.10 0.12
C ILE A 9 3.70 7.99 -1.11
N SER A 10 2.94 7.52 -2.10
CA SER A 10 2.68 8.27 -3.33
C SER A 10 2.01 9.61 -3.03
N PRO A 11 2.53 10.75 -3.55
CA PRO A 11 1.86 12.04 -3.46
C PRO A 11 0.50 12.04 -4.13
N ARG A 12 0.34 11.29 -5.23
CA ARG A 12 -0.94 11.16 -5.93
C ARG A 12 -1.97 10.46 -5.04
N PHE A 13 -1.58 9.40 -4.36
CA PHE A 13 -2.45 8.71 -3.39
C PHE A 13 -2.86 9.64 -2.25
N LEU A 14 -1.91 10.37 -1.67
CA LEU A 14 -2.21 11.34 -0.62
C LEU A 14 -3.15 12.47 -1.11
N ALA A 15 -3.00 12.93 -2.35
CA ALA A 15 -3.88 13.92 -2.94
C ALA A 15 -5.31 13.41 -3.11
N LEU A 16 -5.49 12.16 -3.53
CA LEU A 16 -6.81 11.52 -3.61
C LEU A 16 -7.46 11.41 -2.23
N LEU A 17 -6.72 10.94 -1.22
CA LEU A 17 -7.22 10.87 0.15
C LEU A 17 -7.56 12.25 0.72
N ALA A 18 -6.77 13.27 0.39
CA ALA A 18 -7.02 14.65 0.83
C ALA A 18 -8.27 15.28 0.21
N GLY A 19 -8.78 14.73 -0.88
CA GLY A 19 -10.06 15.10 -1.48
C GLY A 19 -11.28 14.64 -0.67
N GLU A 20 -11.08 13.71 0.28
CA GLU A 20 -12.11 13.26 1.20
C GLU A 20 -12.17 14.16 2.45
N ASP A 21 -13.36 14.35 3.03
CA ASP A 21 -13.54 15.05 4.32
C ASP A 21 -13.04 14.15 5.47
N LEU A 22 -11.72 14.09 5.67
CA LEU A 22 -11.09 13.19 6.63
C LEU A 22 -11.44 13.55 8.08
N GLU A 23 -11.72 14.81 8.39
CA GLU A 23 -12.00 15.29 9.78
C GLU A 23 -13.20 14.59 10.40
N ARG A 24 -14.12 14.09 9.56
CA ARG A 24 -15.30 13.36 9.99
C ARG A 24 -15.18 11.85 9.86
N LYS A 25 -14.09 11.35 9.28
CA LYS A 25 -13.98 9.93 8.92
C LYS A 25 -13.29 9.11 9.99
N ARG A 26 -13.85 7.92 10.18
CA ARG A 26 -13.21 6.78 10.82
C ARG A 26 -12.51 5.98 9.74
N ILE A 27 -11.18 5.89 9.82
CA ILE A 27 -10.33 5.27 8.80
C ILE A 27 -9.83 3.93 9.30
N LEU A 28 -9.97 2.89 8.48
CA LEU A 28 -9.39 1.58 8.71
C LEU A 28 -8.20 1.39 7.75
N ASP A 29 -6.98 1.35 8.28
CA ASP A 29 -5.73 1.21 7.54
C ASP A 29 -5.22 -0.24 7.60
N LEU A 30 -5.30 -0.94 6.48
CA LEU A 30 -5.03 -2.37 6.35
C LEU A 30 -3.59 -2.66 5.94
N GLY A 31 -2.92 -3.56 6.68
CA GLY A 31 -1.49 -3.81 6.50
C GLY A 31 -0.68 -2.58 6.90
N CYS A 32 -1.05 -1.94 8.00
CA CYS A 32 -0.50 -0.65 8.42
C CYS A 32 0.99 -0.69 8.77
N GLY A 33 1.56 -1.88 8.99
CA GLY A 33 2.90 -2.05 9.49
C GLY A 33 3.09 -1.32 10.83
N TRP A 34 4.13 -0.51 10.95
CA TRP A 34 4.33 0.34 12.13
C TRP A 34 3.49 1.65 12.11
N GLY A 35 2.47 1.75 11.25
CA GLY A 35 1.52 2.87 11.26
C GLY A 35 1.92 4.08 10.41
N ARG A 36 2.83 3.93 9.43
CA ARG A 36 3.31 5.09 8.63
C ARG A 36 2.19 5.90 7.99
N LEU A 37 1.23 5.24 7.33
CA LEU A 37 0.06 5.91 6.74
C LEU A 37 -0.93 6.33 7.84
N SER A 38 -1.17 5.46 8.81
CA SER A 38 -2.08 5.72 9.94
C SER A 38 -1.73 7.00 10.70
N LEU A 39 -0.45 7.18 11.10
CA LEU A 39 0.05 8.38 11.79
C LEU A 39 -0.09 9.65 10.94
N LEU A 40 0.14 9.54 9.63
CA LEU A 40 -0.04 10.66 8.70
C LEU A 40 -1.51 11.08 8.59
N LEU A 41 -2.42 10.10 8.46
CA LEU A 41 -3.86 10.34 8.34
C LEU A 41 -4.46 10.87 9.64
N ALA A 42 -3.97 10.42 10.80
CA ALA A 42 -4.45 10.83 12.12
C ALA A 42 -4.40 12.34 12.37
N ARG A 43 -3.49 13.04 11.71
CA ARG A 43 -3.36 14.50 11.81
C ARG A 43 -4.55 15.26 11.22
N ARG A 44 -5.41 14.56 10.45
CA ARG A 44 -6.56 15.14 9.76
C ARG A 44 -7.85 14.33 9.93
N ALA A 45 -7.74 13.08 10.37
CA ALA A 45 -8.88 12.19 10.53
C ALA A 45 -9.52 12.31 11.91
N ASN A 46 -10.81 12.00 12.01
CA ASN A 46 -11.47 11.86 13.30
C ASN A 46 -10.85 10.72 14.11
N HIS A 47 -10.68 9.56 13.50
CA HIS A 47 -10.10 8.38 14.14
C HIS A 47 -9.44 7.46 13.11
N VAL A 48 -8.32 6.83 13.47
CA VAL A 48 -7.60 5.87 12.61
C VAL A 48 -7.38 4.57 13.34
N ILE A 49 -7.76 3.48 12.72
CA ILE A 49 -7.52 2.11 13.21
C ILE A 49 -6.59 1.43 12.21
N GLY A 50 -5.40 1.09 12.65
CA GLY A 50 -4.43 0.34 11.83
C GLY A 50 -4.44 -1.14 12.19
N LEU A 51 -4.47 -2.01 11.19
CA LEU A 51 -4.40 -3.45 11.36
C LEU A 51 -3.16 -4.00 10.64
N ASP A 52 -2.37 -4.81 11.34
CA ASP A 52 -1.28 -5.59 10.73
C ASP A 52 -1.12 -6.91 11.47
N ARG A 53 -0.66 -7.93 10.77
CA ARG A 53 -0.45 -9.27 11.35
C ARG A 53 0.89 -9.41 12.09
N ASP A 54 1.82 -8.47 11.94
CA ASP A 54 3.15 -8.50 12.54
C ASP A 54 3.11 -7.82 13.92
N PRO A 55 3.18 -8.58 15.04
CA PRO A 55 3.13 -8.03 16.38
C PRO A 55 4.32 -7.11 16.71
N ALA A 56 5.48 -7.31 16.05
CA ALA A 56 6.63 -6.45 16.27
C ALA A 56 6.40 -5.07 15.65
N LEU A 57 5.87 -5.00 14.43
CA LEU A 57 5.52 -3.74 13.79
C LEU A 57 4.41 -2.99 14.54
N ILE A 58 3.39 -3.71 15.03
CA ILE A 58 2.32 -3.11 15.85
C ILE A 58 2.87 -2.52 17.14
N ARG A 59 3.76 -3.23 17.84
CA ARG A 59 4.41 -2.72 19.05
C ARG A 59 5.20 -1.45 18.77
N ASP A 60 6.03 -1.46 17.71
CA ASP A 60 6.82 -0.30 17.33
C ASP A 60 5.93 0.89 16.91
N GLY A 61 4.83 0.60 16.25
CA GLY A 61 3.84 1.60 15.87
C GLY A 61 3.16 2.25 17.08
N ARG A 62 2.74 1.46 18.07
CA ARG A 62 2.14 1.98 19.32
C ARG A 62 3.10 2.89 20.08
N ALA A 63 4.37 2.53 20.15
CA ALA A 63 5.38 3.40 20.76
C ALA A 63 5.51 4.75 20.03
N ARG A 64 5.37 4.76 18.70
CA ARG A 64 5.36 6.00 17.90
C ARG A 64 4.10 6.83 18.11
N VAL A 65 2.93 6.19 18.16
CA VAL A 65 1.65 6.85 18.50
C VAL A 65 1.76 7.58 19.82
N GLU A 66 2.31 6.92 20.85
CA GLU A 66 2.55 7.50 22.17
C GLU A 66 3.55 8.66 22.12
N ALA A 67 4.69 8.47 21.44
CA ALA A 67 5.73 9.49 21.30
C ALA A 67 5.25 10.74 20.55
N GLU A 68 4.33 10.61 19.60
CA GLU A 68 3.72 11.73 18.86
C GLU A 68 2.51 12.34 19.59
N GLY A 69 2.08 11.76 20.72
CA GLY A 69 0.94 12.23 21.50
C GLY A 69 -0.41 12.14 20.79
N LEU A 70 -0.56 11.19 19.86
CA LEU A 70 -1.78 11.01 19.09
C LEU A 70 -2.81 10.18 19.87
N SER A 71 -3.95 10.78 20.20
CA SER A 71 -5.04 10.14 20.94
C SER A 71 -6.12 9.50 20.06
N ASN A 72 -6.06 9.72 18.75
CA ASN A 72 -7.05 9.26 17.78
C ASN A 72 -6.53 8.15 16.86
N VAL A 73 -5.50 7.40 17.32
CA VAL A 73 -4.94 6.26 16.57
C VAL A 73 -4.93 5.02 17.46
N GLU A 74 -5.43 3.92 16.92
CA GLU A 74 -5.32 2.59 17.50
C GLU A 74 -4.65 1.64 16.51
N LEU A 75 -3.68 0.84 16.97
CA LEU A 75 -3.03 -0.17 16.15
C LEU A 75 -3.28 -1.56 16.75
N HIS A 76 -3.76 -2.51 15.94
CA HIS A 76 -4.13 -3.84 16.38
C HIS A 76 -3.46 -4.92 15.55
N GLU A 77 -3.07 -6.01 16.21
CA GLU A 77 -2.63 -7.23 15.54
C GLU A 77 -3.85 -7.95 14.96
N ALA A 78 -3.88 -8.09 13.63
CA ALA A 78 -4.94 -8.81 12.92
C ALA A 78 -4.51 -9.25 11.52
N ASP A 79 -5.01 -10.40 11.08
CA ASP A 79 -4.88 -10.85 9.69
C ASP A 79 -5.97 -10.17 8.85
N VAL A 80 -5.59 -9.17 8.08
CA VAL A 80 -6.51 -8.36 7.26
C VAL A 80 -7.27 -9.17 6.20
N GLU A 81 -6.77 -10.33 5.78
CA GLU A 81 -7.50 -11.22 4.86
C GLU A 81 -8.59 -12.06 5.56
N ARG A 82 -8.63 -12.08 6.90
CA ARG A 82 -9.58 -12.85 7.71
C ARG A 82 -10.46 -11.99 8.60
N GLU A 83 -10.05 -10.77 8.88
CA GLU A 83 -10.73 -9.84 9.78
C GLU A 83 -12.08 -9.37 9.24
N GLU A 84 -13.06 -9.18 10.11
CA GLU A 84 -14.36 -8.60 9.77
C GLU A 84 -14.34 -7.08 9.99
N TYR A 85 -14.21 -6.33 8.89
CA TYR A 85 -14.02 -4.87 8.94
C TYR A 85 -15.24 -4.11 9.46
N GLY A 86 -16.45 -4.68 9.34
CA GLY A 86 -17.71 -4.06 9.80
C GLY A 86 -17.72 -3.72 11.29
N ARG A 87 -17.00 -4.49 12.14
CA ARG A 87 -16.88 -4.17 13.57
C ARG A 87 -16.18 -2.86 13.89
N TRP A 88 -15.38 -2.35 12.93
CA TRP A 88 -14.65 -1.10 13.05
C TRP A 88 -15.42 0.11 12.53
N GLU A 89 -16.59 -0.11 11.89
CA GLU A 89 -17.47 0.91 11.32
C GLU A 89 -16.73 1.96 10.48
N PRO A 90 -15.93 1.56 9.47
CA PRO A 90 -15.12 2.50 8.70
C PRO A 90 -15.97 3.36 7.76
N ASP A 91 -15.58 4.63 7.61
CA ASP A 91 -16.04 5.54 6.57
C ASP A 91 -15.06 5.59 5.38
N LEU A 92 -13.82 5.16 5.62
CA LEU A 92 -12.78 5.02 4.62
C LEU A 92 -11.92 3.80 4.98
N VAL A 93 -11.69 2.93 4.03
CA VAL A 93 -10.70 1.86 4.14
C VAL A 93 -9.47 2.25 3.32
N THR A 94 -8.28 2.14 3.90
CA THR A 94 -7.01 2.34 3.19
C THR A 94 -6.16 1.07 3.23
N ALA A 95 -5.34 0.85 2.19
CA ALA A 95 -4.34 -0.21 2.16
C ALA A 95 -3.14 0.23 1.31
N HIS A 96 -1.94 0.30 1.91
CA HIS A 96 -0.74 0.71 1.21
C HIS A 96 0.21 -0.47 1.01
N LEU A 97 0.35 -0.93 -0.25
CA LEU A 97 1.14 -2.11 -0.64
C LEU A 97 0.68 -3.41 0.05
N CYS A 98 -0.59 -3.42 0.42
CA CYS A 98 -1.30 -4.55 1.00
C CYS A 98 -2.63 -4.71 0.26
N ALA A 99 -2.65 -5.41 -0.88
CA ALA A 99 -3.83 -5.57 -1.72
C ALA A 99 -4.07 -7.03 -2.07
N SER A 100 -5.33 -7.47 -1.96
CA SER A 100 -5.83 -8.74 -2.47
C SER A 100 -7.33 -8.63 -2.77
N ASP A 101 -7.85 -9.56 -3.58
CA ASP A 101 -9.29 -9.64 -3.88
C ASP A 101 -10.11 -9.77 -2.58
N ALA A 102 -9.60 -10.54 -1.60
CA ALA A 102 -10.24 -10.70 -0.29
C ALA A 102 -10.38 -9.38 0.47
N ILE A 103 -9.35 -8.52 0.43
CA ILE A 103 -9.38 -7.18 1.04
C ILE A 103 -10.46 -6.32 0.37
N VAL A 104 -10.50 -6.30 -0.97
CA VAL A 104 -11.50 -5.54 -1.73
C VAL A 104 -12.93 -5.99 -1.38
N GLU A 105 -13.18 -7.30 -1.35
CA GLU A 105 -14.48 -7.87 -1.01
C GLU A 105 -14.92 -7.56 0.43
N ARG A 106 -13.99 -7.66 1.40
CA ARG A 106 -14.26 -7.34 2.81
C ARG A 106 -14.53 -5.85 3.03
N ALA A 107 -13.74 -4.99 2.37
CA ALA A 107 -13.98 -3.55 2.40
C ALA A 107 -15.37 -3.19 1.85
N SER A 108 -15.77 -3.83 0.75
CA SER A 108 -17.12 -3.64 0.18
C SER A 108 -18.25 -4.00 1.15
N ARG A 109 -18.10 -5.10 1.91
CA ARG A 109 -19.11 -5.50 2.90
C ARG A 109 -19.20 -4.56 4.09
N ALA A 110 -18.09 -3.93 4.46
CA ALA A 110 -18.02 -3.04 5.63
C ALA A 110 -18.40 -1.59 5.33
N LEU A 111 -18.06 -1.11 4.14
CA LEU A 111 -18.30 0.27 3.76
C LEU A 111 -19.77 0.52 3.37
N ARG A 112 -20.36 1.57 3.94
CA ARG A 112 -21.70 2.05 3.60
C ARG A 112 -21.70 2.76 2.24
N PRO A 113 -22.87 2.92 1.59
CA PRO A 113 -23.00 3.78 0.40
C PRO A 113 -22.38 5.16 0.65
N GLY A 114 -21.69 5.68 -0.36
CA GLY A 114 -20.95 6.94 -0.30
C GLY A 114 -19.54 6.85 0.32
N CYS A 115 -19.21 5.76 1.02
CA CYS A 115 -17.89 5.54 1.61
C CYS A 115 -16.87 4.97 0.60
N CYS A 116 -15.57 5.13 0.88
CA CYS A 116 -14.51 4.90 -0.09
C CYS A 116 -13.50 3.83 0.35
N LEU A 117 -12.90 3.20 -0.66
CA LEU A 117 -11.71 2.38 -0.58
C LEU A 117 -10.56 3.07 -1.31
N GLY A 118 -9.47 3.40 -0.61
CA GLY A 118 -8.24 3.91 -1.20
C GLY A 118 -7.10 2.91 -1.06
N MET A 119 -6.43 2.55 -2.18
CA MET A 119 -5.35 1.55 -2.12
C MET A 119 -4.16 1.94 -2.98
N VAL A 120 -2.98 1.48 -2.57
CA VAL A 120 -1.79 1.36 -3.41
C VAL A 120 -1.44 -0.11 -3.52
N ALA A 121 -1.55 -0.67 -4.71
CA ALA A 121 -1.18 -2.05 -5.00
C ALA A 121 0.14 -2.14 -5.78
N PHE A 122 0.80 -3.30 -5.75
CA PHE A 122 1.86 -3.58 -6.71
C PHE A 122 1.28 -3.70 -8.10
N HIS A 123 1.86 -2.98 -9.06
CA HIS A 123 1.55 -3.15 -10.48
C HIS A 123 2.33 -4.34 -11.05
N VAL A 124 1.85 -4.94 -12.14
CA VAL A 124 2.50 -6.09 -12.80
C VAL A 124 3.93 -5.80 -13.26
N ASP A 125 4.27 -4.55 -13.55
CA ASP A 125 5.63 -4.12 -13.90
C ASP A 125 6.55 -3.85 -12.69
N GLN A 126 6.07 -4.06 -11.46
CA GLN A 126 6.91 -3.89 -10.27
C GLN A 126 8.12 -4.84 -10.33
N TRP A 127 9.33 -4.27 -10.38
CA TRP A 127 10.59 -5.01 -10.48
C TRP A 127 10.66 -5.92 -11.72
N ARG A 128 10.14 -5.44 -12.86
CA ARG A 128 10.08 -6.18 -14.14
C ARG A 128 11.43 -6.75 -14.58
N GLU A 129 12.53 -6.13 -14.18
CA GLU A 129 13.91 -6.56 -14.46
C GLU A 129 14.22 -7.93 -13.85
N THR A 130 13.50 -8.34 -12.82
CA THR A 130 13.63 -9.68 -12.22
C THR A 130 12.93 -10.78 -13.03
N GLY A 131 12.15 -10.42 -14.07
CA GLY A 131 11.36 -11.36 -14.84
C GLY A 131 10.34 -12.17 -14.03
N LYS A 132 9.94 -11.66 -12.84
CA LYS A 132 9.00 -12.35 -11.94
C LYS A 132 7.92 -11.40 -11.45
N VAL A 133 6.70 -11.60 -11.92
CA VAL A 133 5.52 -10.88 -11.44
C VAL A 133 5.11 -11.38 -10.05
N SER A 134 4.72 -10.48 -9.17
CA SER A 134 4.15 -10.85 -7.86
C SER A 134 2.74 -11.42 -8.05
N ARG A 135 2.40 -12.45 -7.28
CA ARG A 135 1.01 -12.98 -7.24
C ARG A 135 0.00 -11.95 -6.71
N PHE A 136 0.47 -10.93 -6.00
CA PHE A 136 -0.34 -9.84 -5.47
C PHE A 136 -0.31 -8.58 -6.35
N ALA A 137 0.28 -8.69 -7.56
CA ALA A 137 0.29 -7.57 -8.49
C ALA A 137 -1.00 -7.54 -9.33
N TYR A 138 -1.40 -6.33 -9.65
CA TYR A 138 -2.55 -6.04 -10.50
C TYR A 138 -2.08 -5.23 -11.71
N ASP A 139 -2.73 -5.42 -12.84
CA ASP A 139 -2.87 -4.41 -13.87
C ASP A 139 -4.18 -3.63 -13.67
N GLU A 140 -4.38 -2.58 -14.47
CA GLU A 140 -5.54 -1.72 -14.36
C GLU A 140 -6.85 -2.48 -14.63
N ALA A 141 -6.86 -3.35 -15.63
CA ALA A 141 -8.05 -4.10 -16.02
C ALA A 141 -8.47 -5.11 -14.95
N ARG A 142 -7.51 -5.83 -14.36
CA ARG A 142 -7.76 -6.77 -13.26
C ARG A 142 -8.27 -6.05 -12.02
N MET A 143 -7.70 -4.90 -11.69
CA MET A 143 -8.13 -4.09 -10.54
C MET A 143 -9.53 -3.54 -10.76
N ASP A 144 -9.82 -2.94 -11.91
CA ASP A 144 -11.16 -2.42 -12.25
C ASP A 144 -12.21 -3.52 -12.15
N ALA A 145 -11.92 -4.70 -12.73
CA ALA A 145 -12.82 -5.85 -12.66
C ALA A 145 -13.05 -6.34 -11.21
N ALA A 146 -12.01 -6.37 -10.37
CA ALA A 146 -12.13 -6.78 -8.96
C ALA A 146 -12.99 -5.79 -8.17
N LEU A 147 -12.80 -4.48 -8.36
CA LEU A 147 -13.57 -3.42 -7.73
C LEU A 147 -15.06 -3.50 -8.12
N ARG A 148 -15.37 -3.59 -9.42
CA ARG A 148 -16.75 -3.68 -9.92
C ARG A 148 -17.45 -4.97 -9.46
N ARG A 149 -16.75 -6.10 -9.48
CA ARG A 149 -17.30 -7.37 -8.97
C ARG A 149 -17.65 -7.28 -7.49
N ALA A 150 -16.86 -6.54 -6.70
CA ALA A 150 -17.15 -6.29 -5.29
C ALA A 150 -18.22 -5.21 -5.07
N GLY A 151 -18.73 -4.55 -6.13
CA GLY A 151 -19.77 -3.52 -6.06
C GLY A 151 -19.25 -2.12 -5.78
N PHE A 152 -17.98 -1.84 -6.07
CA PHE A 152 -17.43 -0.48 -6.07
C PHE A 152 -17.59 0.18 -7.44
N ALA A 153 -17.71 1.52 -7.43
CA ALA A 153 -17.51 2.38 -8.58
C ALA A 153 -16.06 2.91 -8.54
N PRO A 154 -15.16 2.49 -9.45
CA PRO A 154 -13.80 3.04 -9.52
C PRO A 154 -13.84 4.54 -9.87
N GLU A 155 -13.11 5.37 -9.11
CA GLU A 155 -12.92 6.80 -9.33
C GLU A 155 -11.53 7.10 -9.88
N ALA A 156 -10.53 6.32 -9.46
CA ALA A 156 -9.17 6.35 -10.00
C ALA A 156 -8.57 4.94 -9.99
N VAL A 157 -7.96 4.55 -11.11
CA VAL A 157 -7.12 3.36 -11.25
C VAL A 157 -5.95 3.78 -12.13
N GLU A 158 -4.85 4.21 -11.51
CA GLU A 158 -3.75 4.92 -12.17
C GLU A 158 -2.41 4.24 -11.91
N VAL A 159 -1.59 4.05 -12.94
CA VAL A 159 -0.23 3.51 -12.79
C VAL A 159 0.74 4.64 -12.44
N GLU A 160 1.40 4.53 -11.29
CA GLU A 160 2.54 5.35 -10.92
C GLU A 160 3.82 4.53 -11.14
N ARG A 161 4.65 4.96 -12.10
CA ARG A 161 5.87 4.26 -12.48
C ARG A 161 7.08 5.16 -12.38
N GLU A 162 8.13 4.64 -11.76
CA GLU A 162 9.45 5.24 -11.70
C GLU A 162 10.47 4.21 -12.18
N VAL A 163 11.31 4.60 -13.15
CA VAL A 163 12.43 3.78 -13.61
C VAL A 163 13.72 4.48 -13.17
N ARG A 164 14.44 3.84 -12.27
CA ARG A 164 15.74 4.32 -11.82
C ARG A 164 16.84 3.69 -12.67
N SER A 165 17.70 4.52 -13.24
CA SER A 165 18.87 4.07 -14.01
C SER A 165 20.15 4.17 -13.19
N PHE A 166 21.11 3.31 -13.48
CA PHE A 166 22.39 3.18 -12.76
C PHE A 166 23.56 3.23 -13.73
N ALA A 167 24.66 3.83 -13.29
CA ALA A 167 25.89 3.87 -14.08
C ALA A 167 26.68 2.55 -14.02
N SER A 168 26.53 1.77 -12.93
CA SER A 168 27.27 0.53 -12.73
C SER A 168 26.39 -0.59 -12.13
N VAL A 169 26.91 -1.81 -12.12
CA VAL A 169 26.32 -2.99 -11.46
C VAL A 169 26.22 -2.74 -9.95
N GLU A 170 27.28 -2.16 -9.36
CA GLU A 170 27.36 -1.87 -7.92
C GLU A 170 26.27 -0.90 -7.47
N GLU A 171 26.00 0.15 -8.28
CA GLU A 171 24.88 1.08 -7.99
C GLU A 171 23.52 0.38 -8.07
N GLY A 172 23.33 -0.50 -9.06
CA GLY A 172 22.11 -1.29 -9.19
C GLY A 172 21.89 -2.22 -8.00
N LEU A 173 22.94 -2.86 -7.50
CA LEU A 173 22.88 -3.71 -6.33
C LEU A 173 22.61 -2.91 -5.05
N ALA A 174 23.29 -1.77 -4.89
CA ALA A 174 23.07 -0.89 -3.75
C ALA A 174 21.62 -0.38 -3.68
N ALA A 175 21.01 -0.10 -4.83
CA ALA A 175 19.60 0.32 -4.89
C ALA A 175 18.62 -0.78 -4.48
N ALA A 176 19.00 -2.05 -4.62
CA ALA A 176 18.18 -3.22 -4.28
C ALA A 176 18.55 -3.83 -2.91
N VAL A 177 19.51 -3.28 -2.16
CA VAL A 177 20.05 -3.89 -0.94
C VAL A 177 18.96 -4.21 0.10
N ASN A 178 18.00 -3.31 0.30
CA ASN A 178 16.89 -3.49 1.24
C ASN A 178 15.87 -4.56 0.78
N LEU A 179 15.97 -5.04 -0.45
CA LEU A 179 15.13 -6.09 -1.02
C LEU A 179 15.85 -7.45 -1.05
N GLN A 180 17.14 -7.48 -0.70
CA GLN A 180 18.02 -8.61 -0.91
C GLN A 180 17.50 -9.89 -0.25
N ASP A 181 17.17 -9.84 1.04
CA ASP A 181 16.74 -11.04 1.78
C ASP A 181 15.41 -11.57 1.25
N LYS A 182 14.45 -10.67 1.01
CA LYS A 182 13.17 -11.03 0.39
C LYS A 182 13.36 -11.61 -1.00
N TRP A 183 14.22 -11.03 -1.81
CA TRP A 183 14.48 -11.48 -3.18
C TRP A 183 15.31 -12.76 -3.25
N LYS A 184 16.19 -13.01 -2.27
CA LYS A 184 16.89 -14.31 -2.13
C LYS A 184 15.89 -15.43 -1.86
N SER A 185 14.92 -15.20 -0.97
CA SER A 185 13.94 -16.22 -0.59
C SER A 185 13.01 -16.63 -1.73
N ASP A 186 12.78 -15.76 -2.72
CA ASP A 186 11.87 -16.04 -3.83
C ASP A 186 12.52 -16.10 -5.22
N GLY A 187 13.87 -16.04 -5.27
CA GLY A 187 14.68 -16.21 -6.48
C GLY A 187 14.84 -14.95 -7.34
N ARG A 188 14.24 -13.81 -6.97
CA ARG A 188 14.41 -12.53 -7.69
C ARG A 188 15.83 -12.01 -7.66
N TRP A 189 16.56 -12.22 -6.57
CA TRP A 189 17.93 -11.73 -6.42
C TRP A 189 18.86 -12.25 -7.52
N HIS A 190 18.86 -13.56 -7.78
CA HIS A 190 19.69 -14.15 -8.83
C HIS A 190 19.28 -13.69 -10.25
N ARG A 191 17.99 -13.47 -10.47
CA ARG A 191 17.50 -12.95 -11.75
C ARG A 191 17.94 -11.50 -11.99
N TYR A 192 17.88 -10.67 -10.94
CA TYR A 192 18.31 -9.28 -11.01
C TYR A 192 19.83 -9.17 -11.20
N LEU A 193 20.63 -10.00 -10.50
CA LEU A 193 22.07 -10.11 -10.73
C LEU A 193 22.38 -10.43 -12.19
N ARG A 194 21.77 -11.45 -12.72
CA ARG A 194 21.94 -11.81 -14.15
C ARG A 194 21.58 -10.66 -15.08
N TYR A 195 20.45 -10.01 -14.86
CA TYR A 195 20.04 -8.83 -15.64
C TYR A 195 21.12 -7.73 -15.64
N LEU A 196 21.74 -7.45 -14.49
CA LEU A 196 22.81 -6.45 -14.37
C LEU A 196 24.10 -6.93 -15.08
N GLU A 197 24.47 -8.20 -14.95
CA GLU A 197 25.64 -8.83 -15.63
C GLU A 197 25.49 -8.82 -17.15
N GLU A 198 24.29 -8.99 -17.65
CA GLU A 198 23.94 -8.94 -19.09
C GLU A 198 23.84 -7.51 -19.64
N GLY A 199 24.21 -6.49 -18.84
CA GLY A 199 24.24 -5.08 -19.26
C GLY A 199 23.00 -4.27 -18.88
N GLY A 200 22.03 -4.85 -18.20
CA GLY A 200 20.88 -4.12 -17.66
C GLY A 200 21.30 -3.07 -16.64
N ARG A 201 20.64 -1.92 -16.61
CA ARG A 201 21.03 -0.77 -15.77
C ARG A 201 19.81 -0.04 -15.19
N THR A 202 18.70 -0.76 -14.97
CA THR A 202 17.49 -0.13 -14.44
C THR A 202 16.90 -0.95 -13.29
N LEU A 203 16.04 -0.28 -12.50
CA LEU A 203 15.14 -0.89 -11.55
C LEU A 203 13.81 -0.14 -11.59
N THR A 204 12.75 -0.85 -11.93
CA THR A 204 11.41 -0.29 -12.04
C THR A 204 10.64 -0.42 -10.73
N ARG A 205 10.15 0.70 -10.23
CA ARG A 205 9.08 0.74 -9.24
C ARG A 205 7.77 1.07 -9.94
N SER A 206 6.78 0.22 -9.80
CA SER A 206 5.47 0.43 -10.44
C SER A 206 4.35 0.05 -9.48
N HIS A 207 3.52 1.03 -9.15
CA HIS A 207 2.39 0.88 -8.26
C HIS A 207 1.10 1.24 -8.97
N LEU A 208 0.01 0.67 -8.52
CA LEU A 208 -1.33 1.01 -8.96
C LEU A 208 -2.01 1.82 -7.85
N ILE A 209 -2.36 3.06 -8.15
CA ILE A 209 -3.06 3.97 -7.26
C ILE A 209 -4.56 3.82 -7.51
N VAL A 210 -5.30 3.54 -6.47
CA VAL A 210 -6.71 3.18 -6.56
C VAL A 210 -7.54 4.03 -5.61
N MET A 211 -8.65 4.56 -6.12
CA MET A 211 -9.73 5.13 -5.34
C MET A 211 -11.06 4.62 -5.89
N ALA A 212 -11.91 4.10 -5.03
CA ALA A 212 -13.20 3.56 -5.44
C ALA A 212 -14.27 3.82 -4.36
N ARG A 213 -15.50 4.07 -4.79
CA ARG A 213 -16.61 4.43 -3.91
C ARG A 213 -17.69 3.36 -3.92
N ARG A 214 -18.32 3.14 -2.77
CA ARG A 214 -19.58 2.38 -2.70
C ARG A 214 -20.70 3.26 -3.26
N PRO A 215 -21.41 2.81 -4.31
CA PRO A 215 -22.56 3.55 -4.86
C PRO A 215 -23.75 3.60 -3.89
#